data_66f76debdf63af43d982df0b5d74d041
#
_entry.id   66f76debdf63af43d982df0b5d74d041
#
_cell.length_a   1.000
_cell.length_b   1.000
_cell.length_c   1.000
_cell.angle_alpha   90.00
_cell.angle_beta   90.00
_cell.angle_gamma   90.00
#
_symmetry.space_group_name_H-M   'P 1'
#
loop_
_entity.id
_entity.type
_entity.pdbx_description
1 polymer ?
#
loop_
_entity_poly.entity_id
_entity_poly.type
_entity_poly.pdbx_seq_one_letter_code
_entity_poly.pdbx_strand_id
1 'polypeptide(L)'
;MVKLTTCYFCDYGSYYGNKDETTSYPTYEIPEAWRYIKFANLVNFRIGKTPPRSEATFWGTEIPWVSISDMPISGYVTNTRESISKLALKSKKIDISPKGTLLMSFKLSIGKVAILDIPATHNEAIISIFPYANKENIIRDYLMIFLPLISTLGDSKDAIKGKTLNSTSISELLIPISNQEEMKRIISKVDLLFQKVSXSYYGNIPMNWVVIKIKDIFSMNTGLSYKKGDLSINNKGVRIIRGGNIKPLEFSLLDNDYYIDTQFISSEQVYLKHNQLITPVSTSLEHIGKFARIDKDYDGVVAGGFIFQLTPFESSEIISKFLLFNLSSPLFYKQLKAITKLSGQALYNIPKTTLSELLIPLAPFEEQELITQKVEKLFEKVNQLWK
;
A
#
# COMPACT_ATOMS: atom_id res chain seq x y z
N MET A 1 -34.64 -6.87 16.07
CA MET A 1 -33.46 -7.16 15.27
C MET A 1 -33.46 -6.39 13.93
N VAL A 2 -34.07 -5.29 13.78
CA VAL A 2 -34.10 -4.49 12.55
C VAL A 2 -34.21 -3.01 12.90
N LYS A 3 -33.66 -2.60 14.02
CA LYS A 3 -33.85 -1.20 14.47
C LYS A 3 -32.68 -0.28 14.13
N LEU A 4 -31.68 -0.76 13.41
CA LEU A 4 -30.44 0.03 13.22
C LEU A 4 -30.27 0.64 11.83
N THR A 5 -31.04 0.16 10.86
CA THR A 5 -30.83 0.57 9.47
C THR A 5 -31.42 1.95 9.13
N THR A 6 -32.31 2.46 9.96
CA THR A 6 -32.97 3.73 9.67
C THR A 6 -32.40 4.93 10.39
N CYS A 7 -31.53 4.74 11.37
CA CYS A 7 -31.13 5.83 12.25
C CYS A 7 -29.81 6.50 11.93
N TYR A 8 -28.96 5.89 11.10
CA TYR A 8 -27.64 6.46 10.82
C TYR A 8 -27.64 7.55 9.74
N PHE A 9 -28.71 7.59 8.95
CA PHE A 9 -28.87 8.60 7.90
C PHE A 9 -30.27 9.18 7.98
N CYS A 10 -30.50 10.10 8.90
CA CYS A 10 -31.74 10.86 8.94
C CYS A 10 -31.77 11.89 7.80
N ASP A 11 -32.94 12.37 7.47
CA ASP A 11 -33.23 13.28 6.36
C ASP A 11 -32.38 14.57 6.35
N TYR A 12 -31.67 14.85 7.43
CA TYR A 12 -30.82 16.04 7.56
C TYR A 12 -29.31 15.74 7.52
N GLY A 13 -28.93 14.52 7.16
CA GLY A 13 -27.52 14.15 7.06
C GLY A 13 -26.78 14.10 8.39
N SER A 14 -27.51 13.96 9.50
CA SER A 14 -26.93 13.84 10.85
C SER A 14 -26.74 12.38 11.23
N TYR A 15 -25.64 12.10 11.91
CA TYR A 15 -25.31 10.77 12.42
C TYR A 15 -25.58 10.70 13.90
N TYR A 16 -26.22 9.65 14.35
CA TYR A 16 -26.44 9.37 15.75
C TYR A 16 -25.53 8.23 16.20
N GLY A 17 -24.37 8.56 16.72
CA GLY A 17 -23.51 7.63 17.41
C GLY A 17 -23.52 7.95 18.90
N ASN A 18 -23.39 6.95 19.75
CA ASN A 18 -23.20 7.18 21.18
C ASN A 18 -21.87 7.90 21.40
N LYS A 19 -21.91 9.00 22.14
CA LYS A 19 -20.71 9.77 22.50
C LYS A 19 -19.76 8.99 23.43
N ASP A 20 -20.21 7.87 23.97
CA ASP A 20 -19.51 7.14 25.04
C ASP A 20 -18.78 5.87 24.56
N GLU A 21 -18.56 5.71 23.25
CA GLU A 21 -17.74 4.59 22.75
C GLU A 21 -16.25 4.91 22.98
N THR A 22 -15.77 4.67 24.18
CA THR A 22 -14.35 4.76 24.51
C THR A 22 -13.62 3.56 23.92
N THR A 23 -12.57 3.82 23.19
CA THR A 23 -11.69 2.80 22.65
C THR A 23 -10.35 2.78 23.38
N SER A 24 -9.73 1.63 23.41
CA SER A 24 -8.43 1.43 24.04
C SER A 24 -7.25 1.90 23.17
N TYR A 25 -7.51 2.40 21.97
CA TYR A 25 -6.46 2.85 21.06
C TYR A 25 -6.68 4.32 20.66
N PRO A 26 -5.60 5.04 20.31
CA PRO A 26 -5.71 6.46 19.98
C PRO A 26 -6.53 6.68 18.71
N THR A 27 -7.43 7.62 18.77
CA THR A 27 -8.20 8.10 17.62
C THR A 27 -7.69 9.47 17.21
N TYR A 28 -7.87 9.79 15.93
CA TYR A 28 -7.54 11.12 15.42
C TYR A 28 -8.55 12.14 15.92
N GLU A 29 -8.11 13.38 16.10
CA GLU A 29 -9.05 14.49 16.28
C GLU A 29 -9.82 14.69 14.97
N ILE A 30 -11.13 14.77 15.09
CA ILE A 30 -12.02 14.95 13.94
C ILE A 30 -12.81 16.27 14.13
N PRO A 31 -13.27 16.90 13.03
CA PRO A 31 -14.11 18.09 13.13
C PRO A 31 -15.33 17.85 14.02
N GLU A 32 -15.77 18.88 14.70
CA GLU A 32 -16.86 18.82 15.67
C GLU A 32 -18.18 18.23 15.10
N ALA A 33 -18.38 18.42 13.79
CA ALA A 33 -19.56 17.92 13.09
C ALA A 33 -19.46 16.42 12.70
N TRP A 34 -18.29 15.80 12.89
CA TRP A 34 -18.04 14.39 12.54
C TRP A 34 -18.27 13.51 13.76
N ARG A 35 -18.44 12.20 13.52
CA ARG A 35 -18.60 11.21 14.59
C ARG A 35 -17.81 9.94 14.23
N TYR A 36 -17.29 9.28 15.26
CA TYR A 36 -16.73 7.94 15.09
C TYR A 36 -17.85 6.92 15.18
N ILE A 37 -17.90 6.02 14.20
CA ILE A 37 -18.88 4.93 14.15
C ILE A 37 -18.12 3.61 14.00
N LYS A 38 -18.49 2.59 14.79
CA LYS A 38 -17.90 1.25 14.64
C LYS A 38 -18.18 0.70 13.24
N PHE A 39 -17.19 0.05 12.65
CA PHE A 39 -17.27 -0.54 11.32
C PHE A 39 -18.49 -1.46 11.20
N ALA A 40 -18.72 -2.31 12.21
CA ALA A 40 -19.89 -3.22 12.23
C ALA A 40 -21.25 -2.50 12.23
N ASN A 41 -21.29 -1.23 12.60
CA ASN A 41 -22.52 -0.43 12.56
C ASN A 41 -22.75 0.24 11.20
N LEU A 42 -21.71 0.26 10.35
CA LEU A 42 -21.79 0.83 8.98
C LEU A 42 -22.01 -0.24 7.92
N VAL A 43 -21.52 -1.45 8.17
CA VAL A 43 -21.47 -2.48 7.13
C VAL A 43 -21.75 -3.87 7.71
N ASN A 44 -22.27 -4.75 6.88
CA ASN A 44 -22.07 -6.18 7.04
C ASN A 44 -20.79 -6.58 6.30
N PHE A 45 -20.08 -7.61 6.78
CA PHE A 45 -18.92 -8.11 6.06
C PHE A 45 -18.83 -9.64 6.16
N ARG A 46 -18.21 -10.24 5.17
CA ARG A 46 -18.03 -11.69 5.11
C ARG A 46 -16.54 -12.01 4.90
N ILE A 47 -16.04 -12.96 5.69
CA ILE A 47 -14.68 -13.51 5.54
C ILE A 47 -14.72 -14.55 4.43
N GLY A 48 -13.75 -14.52 3.55
CA GLY A 48 -13.63 -15.51 2.47
C GLY A 48 -13.21 -16.88 2.95
N LYS A 49 -13.11 -17.81 2.00
CA LYS A 49 -12.72 -19.19 2.29
C LYS A 49 -11.77 -19.71 1.21
N THR A 50 -10.82 -20.54 1.65
CA THR A 50 -9.91 -21.25 0.74
C THR A 50 -10.31 -22.72 0.69
N PRO A 51 -10.69 -23.25 -0.47
CA PRO A 51 -10.89 -24.69 -0.59
C PRO A 51 -9.57 -25.44 -0.33
N PRO A 52 -9.62 -26.66 0.23
CA PRO A 52 -8.40 -27.45 0.44
C PRO A 52 -7.58 -27.58 -0.85
N ARG A 53 -6.29 -27.28 -0.76
CA ARG A 53 -5.36 -27.35 -1.90
C ARG A 53 -5.14 -28.80 -2.36
N SER A 54 -5.30 -29.76 -1.47
CA SER A 54 -5.17 -31.21 -1.75
C SER A 54 -6.29 -31.74 -2.66
N GLU A 55 -7.40 -31.01 -2.80
CA GLU A 55 -8.55 -31.43 -3.58
C GLU A 55 -8.55 -30.75 -4.96
N ALA A 56 -7.91 -31.39 -5.93
CA ALA A 56 -7.78 -30.83 -7.29
C ALA A 56 -9.14 -30.47 -7.92
N THR A 57 -10.19 -31.24 -7.60
CA THR A 57 -11.55 -31.02 -8.10
C THR A 57 -12.16 -29.70 -7.63
N PHE A 58 -11.62 -29.07 -6.60
CA PHE A 58 -12.11 -27.79 -6.09
C PHE A 58 -11.51 -26.59 -6.84
N TRP A 59 -10.45 -26.81 -7.61
CA TRP A 59 -9.77 -25.77 -8.38
C TRP A 59 -10.08 -25.95 -9.87
N GLY A 60 -10.23 -24.86 -10.60
CA GLY A 60 -10.65 -24.90 -12.00
C GLY A 60 -10.68 -23.51 -12.63
N THR A 61 -11.64 -23.30 -13.54
CA THR A 61 -11.73 -22.06 -14.31
C THR A 61 -13.11 -21.38 -14.21
N GLU A 62 -13.99 -21.90 -13.33
CA GLU A 62 -15.40 -21.51 -13.37
C GLU A 62 -15.70 -20.20 -12.61
N ILE A 63 -15.15 -20.06 -11.41
CA ILE A 63 -15.50 -18.95 -10.51
C ILE A 63 -14.21 -18.27 -10.05
N PRO A 64 -13.99 -17.00 -10.39
CA PRO A 64 -12.79 -16.28 -9.95
C PRO A 64 -12.61 -16.33 -8.43
N TRP A 65 -11.36 -16.58 -7.99
CA TRP A 65 -11.01 -16.66 -6.57
C TRP A 65 -9.87 -15.68 -6.28
N VAL A 66 -10.18 -14.65 -5.51
CA VAL A 66 -9.26 -13.55 -5.24
C VAL A 66 -8.35 -13.89 -4.06
N SER A 67 -7.05 -13.80 -4.29
CA SER A 67 -6.02 -13.78 -3.25
C SER A 67 -5.55 -12.34 -3.03
N ILE A 68 -4.80 -12.09 -1.95
CA ILE A 68 -4.25 -10.74 -1.68
C ILE A 68 -3.37 -10.24 -2.85
N SER A 69 -2.70 -11.16 -3.53
CA SER A 69 -1.83 -10.82 -4.67
C SER A 69 -2.60 -10.40 -5.93
N ASP A 70 -3.88 -10.74 -6.02
CA ASP A 70 -4.74 -10.30 -7.14
C ASP A 70 -5.32 -8.90 -6.89
N MET A 71 -5.31 -8.44 -5.64
CA MET A 71 -5.79 -7.09 -5.31
C MET A 71 -4.73 -6.08 -5.78
N PRO A 72 -5.11 -5.04 -6.53
CA PRO A 72 -4.18 -3.95 -6.87
C PRO A 72 -3.87 -3.10 -5.64
N ILE A 73 -2.88 -2.21 -5.75
CA ILE A 73 -2.59 -1.23 -4.69
C ILE A 73 -3.80 -0.33 -4.47
N SER A 74 -4.49 0.02 -5.55
CA SER A 74 -5.75 0.78 -5.52
C SER A 74 -6.57 0.44 -6.76
N GLY A 75 -7.87 0.59 -6.70
CA GLY A 75 -8.75 0.42 -7.85
C GLY A 75 -9.49 -0.91 -7.87
N TYR A 76 -9.48 -1.59 -9.00
CA TYR A 76 -10.42 -2.68 -9.29
C TYR A 76 -9.72 -4.02 -9.51
N VAL A 77 -10.31 -5.10 -8.96
CA VAL A 77 -9.93 -6.48 -9.29
C VAL A 77 -10.69 -6.86 -10.56
N THR A 78 -9.97 -6.89 -11.69
CA THR A 78 -10.55 -7.17 -13.01
C THR A 78 -10.37 -8.63 -13.43
N ASN A 79 -9.44 -9.34 -12.79
CA ASN A 79 -9.16 -10.76 -13.05
C ASN A 79 -8.51 -11.39 -11.82
N THR A 80 -8.42 -12.70 -11.81
CA THR A 80 -7.74 -13.47 -10.75
C THR A 80 -6.81 -14.50 -11.40
N ARG A 81 -5.75 -14.84 -10.70
CA ARG A 81 -4.81 -15.88 -11.14
C ARG A 81 -5.39 -17.28 -11.00
N GLU A 82 -6.33 -17.45 -10.06
CA GLU A 82 -6.94 -18.75 -9.76
C GLU A 82 -8.44 -18.65 -9.78
N SER A 83 -9.07 -19.79 -10.01
CA SER A 83 -10.54 -19.93 -9.94
C SER A 83 -10.89 -21.22 -9.22
N ILE A 84 -12.07 -21.27 -8.64
CA ILE A 84 -12.60 -22.47 -8.00
C ILE A 84 -13.74 -23.05 -8.85
N SER A 85 -14.01 -24.33 -8.61
CA SER A 85 -15.12 -25.03 -9.27
C SER A 85 -16.45 -24.76 -8.57
N LYS A 86 -17.55 -24.96 -9.30
CA LYS A 86 -18.91 -24.94 -8.71
C LYS A 86 -19.07 -25.99 -7.61
N LEU A 87 -18.31 -27.09 -7.70
CA LEU A 87 -18.30 -28.13 -6.68
C LEU A 87 -17.75 -27.55 -5.36
N ALA A 88 -16.62 -26.84 -5.41
CA ALA A 88 -16.03 -26.18 -4.24
C ALA A 88 -17.02 -25.18 -3.63
N LEU A 89 -17.66 -24.36 -4.47
CA LEU A 89 -18.64 -23.36 -4.04
C LEU A 89 -19.74 -24.01 -3.17
N LYS A 90 -20.35 -25.06 -3.69
CA LYS A 90 -21.46 -25.79 -3.01
C LYS A 90 -20.96 -26.54 -1.77
N SER A 91 -19.90 -27.36 -1.92
CA SER A 91 -19.41 -28.25 -0.87
C SER A 91 -18.87 -27.48 0.34
N LYS A 92 -18.22 -26.34 0.11
CA LYS A 92 -17.60 -25.54 1.17
C LYS A 92 -18.46 -24.34 1.59
N LYS A 93 -19.65 -24.19 1.00
CA LYS A 93 -20.58 -23.07 1.28
C LYS A 93 -19.81 -21.74 1.16
N ILE A 94 -19.25 -21.50 -0.02
CA ILE A 94 -18.49 -20.29 -0.33
C ILE A 94 -19.45 -19.32 -1.05
N ASP A 95 -19.48 -18.09 -0.58
CA ASP A 95 -20.35 -17.07 -1.17
C ASP A 95 -19.62 -16.31 -2.27
N ILE A 96 -20.31 -16.03 -3.37
CA ILE A 96 -19.83 -15.13 -4.40
C ILE A 96 -20.16 -13.69 -3.97
N SER A 97 -19.19 -12.82 -4.04
CA SER A 97 -19.36 -11.38 -3.87
C SER A 97 -19.62 -10.75 -5.24
N PRO A 98 -20.68 -9.97 -5.39
CA PRO A 98 -21.02 -9.39 -6.69
C PRO A 98 -20.01 -8.31 -7.12
N LYS A 99 -20.00 -7.98 -8.41
CA LYS A 99 -19.30 -6.81 -8.95
C LYS A 99 -19.72 -5.57 -8.16
N GLY A 100 -18.77 -4.70 -7.89
CA GLY A 100 -18.96 -3.48 -7.09
C GLY A 100 -18.69 -3.65 -5.60
N THR A 101 -18.45 -4.89 -5.14
CA THR A 101 -18.14 -5.15 -3.72
C THR A 101 -16.75 -4.64 -3.37
N LEU A 102 -16.65 -3.91 -2.25
CA LEU A 102 -15.37 -3.51 -1.67
C LEU A 102 -14.75 -4.70 -0.91
N LEU A 103 -13.50 -4.98 -1.19
CA LEU A 103 -12.70 -5.98 -0.48
C LEU A 103 -11.67 -5.31 0.39
N MET A 104 -11.32 -5.93 1.53
CA MET A 104 -10.18 -5.50 2.36
C MET A 104 -9.43 -6.72 2.87
N SER A 105 -8.11 -6.72 2.74
CA SER A 105 -7.26 -7.72 3.41
C SER A 105 -7.06 -7.36 4.88
N PHE A 106 -7.14 -8.35 5.76
CA PHE A 106 -7.02 -8.16 7.21
C PHE A 106 -5.97 -9.07 7.86
N LYS A 107 -5.26 -9.84 7.05
CA LYS A 107 -4.11 -10.67 7.44
C LYS A 107 -2.97 -10.40 6.47
N LEU A 108 -1.74 -10.48 6.94
CA LEU A 108 -0.51 -10.28 6.16
C LEU A 108 -0.37 -8.82 5.68
N SER A 109 -1.16 -8.37 4.74
CA SER A 109 -1.15 -6.99 4.21
C SER A 109 -2.42 -6.27 4.69
N ILE A 110 -2.48 -5.91 5.97
CA ILE A 110 -3.66 -5.28 6.57
C ILE A 110 -4.01 -3.97 5.87
N GLY A 111 -5.29 -3.77 5.54
CA GLY A 111 -5.81 -2.52 5.02
C GLY A 111 -5.65 -2.34 3.51
N LYS A 112 -5.19 -3.36 2.79
CA LYS A 112 -5.19 -3.29 1.32
C LYS A 112 -6.64 -3.43 0.84
N VAL A 113 -7.11 -2.48 0.05
CA VAL A 113 -8.50 -2.43 -0.42
C VAL A 113 -8.59 -2.46 -1.94
N ALA A 114 -9.68 -3.00 -2.47
CA ALA A 114 -9.98 -3.00 -3.90
C ALA A 114 -11.47 -3.24 -4.12
N ILE A 115 -12.00 -2.80 -5.25
CA ILE A 115 -13.40 -3.03 -5.63
C ILE A 115 -13.42 -4.14 -6.68
N LEU A 116 -14.34 -5.09 -6.55
CA LEU A 116 -14.54 -6.15 -7.54
C LEU A 116 -15.13 -5.56 -8.83
N ASP A 117 -14.46 -5.77 -9.97
CA ASP A 117 -15.03 -5.46 -11.29
C ASP A 117 -15.67 -6.69 -11.94
N ILE A 118 -15.54 -7.83 -11.30
CA ILE A 118 -16.14 -9.12 -11.68
C ILE A 118 -16.77 -9.76 -10.43
N PRO A 119 -17.81 -10.58 -10.57
CA PRO A 119 -18.25 -11.41 -9.43
C PRO A 119 -17.15 -12.40 -9.08
N ALA A 120 -16.84 -12.54 -7.80
CA ALA A 120 -15.73 -13.41 -7.38
C ALA A 120 -15.92 -13.92 -5.94
N THR A 121 -15.20 -14.99 -5.62
CA THR A 121 -14.98 -15.43 -4.25
C THR A 121 -13.60 -14.95 -3.81
N HIS A 122 -13.23 -15.14 -2.55
CA HIS A 122 -11.91 -14.73 -2.07
C HIS A 122 -11.44 -15.56 -0.89
N ASN A 123 -10.15 -15.50 -0.60
CA ASN A 123 -9.53 -16.28 0.47
C ASN A 123 -9.89 -15.77 1.87
N GLU A 124 -9.53 -16.53 2.89
CA GLU A 124 -9.82 -16.26 4.30
C GLU A 124 -8.98 -15.12 4.90
N ALA A 125 -8.15 -14.46 4.12
CA ALA A 125 -7.40 -13.29 4.56
C ALA A 125 -8.05 -11.97 4.08
N ILE A 126 -9.16 -12.08 3.36
CA ILE A 126 -9.90 -10.97 2.76
C ILE A 126 -11.34 -10.98 3.27
N ILE A 127 -11.91 -9.81 3.50
CA ILE A 127 -13.34 -9.63 3.73
C ILE A 127 -13.99 -8.95 2.54
N SER A 128 -15.25 -9.34 2.25
CA SER A 128 -16.18 -8.57 1.42
C SER A 128 -16.98 -7.64 2.30
N ILE A 129 -17.15 -6.41 1.90
CA ILE A 129 -17.78 -5.34 2.69
C ILE A 129 -19.07 -4.88 1.98
N PHE A 130 -20.17 -4.88 2.73
CA PHE A 130 -21.51 -4.55 2.25
C PHE A 130 -22.09 -3.43 3.14
N PRO A 131 -21.94 -2.16 2.75
CA PRO A 131 -22.51 -1.06 3.55
C PRO A 131 -24.04 -1.16 3.65
N TYR A 132 -24.59 -0.89 4.84
CA TYR A 132 -26.03 -0.92 5.09
C TYR A 132 -26.76 0.18 4.32
N ALA A 133 -26.15 1.35 4.20
CA ALA A 133 -26.68 2.48 3.44
C ALA A 133 -25.64 2.92 2.42
N ASN A 134 -25.83 2.56 1.16
CA ASN A 134 -24.79 2.77 0.12
C ASN A 134 -25.36 3.47 -1.12
N LYS A 135 -26.18 4.49 -0.90
CA LYS A 135 -26.70 5.29 -2.00
C LYS A 135 -25.54 5.87 -2.81
N GLU A 136 -25.59 5.70 -4.12
CA GLU A 136 -24.55 6.19 -5.04
C GLU A 136 -23.15 5.66 -4.71
N ASN A 137 -23.05 4.56 -3.96
CA ASN A 137 -21.78 3.96 -3.51
C ASN A 137 -20.94 4.87 -2.58
N ILE A 138 -21.53 5.88 -1.98
CA ILE A 138 -20.82 6.89 -1.18
C ILE A 138 -20.04 6.23 -0.02
N ILE A 139 -20.70 5.36 0.74
CA ILE A 139 -20.05 4.70 1.89
C ILE A 139 -18.95 3.76 1.40
N ARG A 140 -19.17 3.00 0.33
CA ARG A 140 -18.15 2.12 -0.26
C ARG A 140 -16.90 2.92 -0.65
N ASP A 141 -17.08 4.01 -1.38
CA ASP A 141 -15.98 4.81 -1.92
C ASP A 141 -15.26 5.59 -0.81
N TYR A 142 -16.02 6.03 0.19
CA TYR A 142 -15.47 6.65 1.39
C TYR A 142 -14.61 5.64 2.17
N LEU A 143 -15.13 4.43 2.39
CA LEU A 143 -14.39 3.36 3.07
C LEU A 143 -13.13 2.95 2.30
N MET A 144 -13.18 2.99 0.96
CA MET A 144 -11.98 2.71 0.14
C MET A 144 -10.84 3.68 0.43
N ILE A 145 -11.15 4.93 0.79
CA ILE A 145 -10.15 5.94 1.17
C ILE A 145 -9.66 5.72 2.60
N PHE A 146 -10.56 5.47 3.54
CA PHE A 146 -10.24 5.50 4.97
C PHE A 146 -9.74 4.17 5.53
N LEU A 147 -10.22 3.02 5.02
CA LEU A 147 -9.82 1.71 5.56
C LEU A 147 -8.30 1.46 5.51
N PRO A 148 -7.57 1.83 4.45
CA PRO A 148 -6.10 1.66 4.47
C PRO A 148 -5.41 2.43 5.60
N LEU A 149 -6.00 3.54 6.02
CA LEU A 149 -5.43 4.42 7.05
C LEU A 149 -5.71 3.90 8.45
N ILE A 150 -6.96 3.54 8.71
CA ILE A 150 -7.43 3.21 10.06
C ILE A 150 -7.24 1.74 10.44
N SER A 151 -7.20 0.83 9.47
CA SER A 151 -7.07 -0.61 9.75
C SER A 151 -5.74 -0.97 10.43
N THR A 152 -4.73 -0.12 10.30
CA THR A 152 -3.42 -0.32 10.94
C THR A 152 -3.36 0.25 12.36
N LEU A 153 -4.38 1.01 12.77
CA LEU A 153 -4.44 1.66 14.09
C LEU A 153 -5.10 0.78 15.16
N GLY A 154 -5.89 -0.19 14.75
CA GLY A 154 -6.62 -1.06 15.67
C GLY A 154 -5.71 -2.01 16.44
N ASP A 155 -6.27 -2.63 17.47
CA ASP A 155 -5.63 -3.65 18.30
C ASP A 155 -5.19 -4.85 17.45
N SER A 156 -4.03 -4.76 16.84
CA SER A 156 -3.44 -5.85 16.09
C SER A 156 -2.58 -6.69 17.03
N LYS A 157 -2.90 -7.95 17.18
CA LYS A 157 -2.04 -8.90 17.90
C LYS A 157 -0.79 -9.17 17.08
N ASP A 158 0.35 -9.01 17.69
CA ASP A 158 1.62 -9.39 17.09
C ASP A 158 1.65 -10.92 16.94
N ALA A 159 1.43 -11.38 15.73
CA ALA A 159 1.66 -12.76 15.37
C ALA A 159 3.10 -12.92 14.90
N ILE A 160 3.65 -14.11 15.10
CA ILE A 160 5.03 -14.46 14.71
C ILE A 160 5.30 -14.19 13.21
N LYS A 161 4.25 -14.01 12.41
CA LYS A 161 4.32 -13.77 10.95
C LYS A 161 3.70 -12.42 10.50
N GLY A 162 3.57 -11.46 11.40
CA GLY A 162 3.03 -10.13 11.08
C GLY A 162 1.70 -9.83 11.77
N LYS A 163 1.31 -8.57 11.73
CA LYS A 163 0.07 -8.11 12.36
C LYS A 163 -1.15 -8.74 11.69
N THR A 164 -2.12 -9.18 12.48
CA THR A 164 -3.40 -9.69 11.99
C THR A 164 -4.55 -9.05 12.76
N LEU A 165 -5.60 -8.68 12.05
CA LEU A 165 -6.89 -8.37 12.65
C LEU A 165 -7.72 -9.65 12.71
N ASN A 166 -8.63 -9.72 13.65
CA ASN A 166 -9.66 -10.76 13.69
C ASN A 166 -11.04 -10.13 13.46
N SER A 167 -12.07 -10.93 13.37
CA SER A 167 -13.43 -10.42 13.10
C SER A 167 -13.91 -9.42 14.15
N THR A 168 -13.55 -9.62 15.42
CA THR A 168 -13.88 -8.69 16.50
C THR A 168 -13.13 -7.37 16.32
N SER A 169 -11.82 -7.41 16.11
CA SER A 169 -11.02 -6.20 15.89
C SER A 169 -11.51 -5.40 14.67
N ILE A 170 -11.89 -6.11 13.59
CA ILE A 170 -12.47 -5.47 12.38
C ILE A 170 -13.78 -4.77 12.73
N SER A 171 -14.67 -5.46 13.46
CA SER A 171 -15.97 -4.92 13.86
C SER A 171 -15.85 -3.63 14.68
N GLU A 172 -14.82 -3.55 15.51
CA GLU A 172 -14.59 -2.43 16.44
C GLU A 172 -13.78 -1.28 15.81
N LEU A 173 -13.31 -1.38 14.55
CA LEU A 173 -12.63 -0.26 13.90
C LEU A 173 -13.53 0.97 13.90
N LEU A 174 -12.98 2.09 14.35
CA LEU A 174 -13.69 3.37 14.39
C LEU A 174 -13.49 4.13 13.09
N ILE A 175 -14.58 4.34 12.38
CA ILE A 175 -14.62 5.05 11.11
C ILE A 175 -15.06 6.49 11.38
N PRO A 176 -14.27 7.51 11.04
CA PRO A 176 -14.73 8.89 11.15
C PRO A 176 -15.73 9.20 10.05
N ILE A 177 -16.95 9.53 10.42
CA ILE A 177 -18.05 9.75 9.48
C ILE A 177 -18.55 11.19 9.59
N SER A 178 -18.70 11.83 8.44
CA SER A 178 -19.31 13.15 8.27
C SER A 178 -20.71 13.01 7.64
N ASN A 179 -21.34 14.13 7.32
CA ASN A 179 -22.57 14.10 6.55
C ASN A 179 -22.27 13.66 5.09
N GLN A 180 -23.31 13.28 4.38
CA GLN A 180 -23.21 12.74 3.00
C GLN A 180 -22.54 13.71 2.03
N GLU A 181 -22.87 14.98 2.12
CA GLU A 181 -22.31 16.00 1.20
C GLU A 181 -20.80 16.17 1.43
N GLU A 182 -20.39 16.15 2.68
CA GLU A 182 -18.95 16.23 3.02
C GLU A 182 -18.20 14.97 2.54
N MET A 183 -18.78 13.78 2.72
CA MET A 183 -18.19 12.55 2.20
C MET A 183 -18.04 12.60 0.69
N LYS A 184 -19.08 13.05 -0.05
CA LYS A 184 -19.01 13.24 -1.51
C LYS A 184 -17.89 14.23 -1.88
N ARG A 185 -17.79 15.34 -1.13
CA ARG A 185 -16.76 16.36 -1.36
C ARG A 185 -15.35 15.77 -1.18
N ILE A 186 -15.17 14.96 -0.13
CA ILE A 186 -13.89 14.28 0.15
C ILE A 186 -13.57 13.30 -0.99
N ILE A 187 -14.50 12.44 -1.35
CA ILE A 187 -14.33 11.46 -2.44
C ILE A 187 -13.94 12.19 -3.73
N SER A 188 -14.75 13.20 -4.12
CA SER A 188 -14.50 13.99 -5.33
C SER A 188 -13.14 14.69 -5.31
N LYS A 189 -12.74 15.22 -4.15
CA LYS A 189 -11.45 15.89 -4.00
C LYS A 189 -10.29 14.90 -4.11
N VAL A 190 -10.42 13.74 -3.49
CA VAL A 190 -9.43 12.65 -3.58
C VAL A 190 -9.33 12.16 -5.03
N ASP A 191 -10.47 11.89 -5.68
CA ASP A 191 -10.51 11.46 -7.08
C ASP A 191 -9.88 12.52 -8.00
N LEU A 192 -10.23 13.79 -7.81
CA LEU A 192 -9.65 14.89 -8.57
C LEU A 192 -8.13 14.97 -8.39
N LEU A 193 -7.65 14.76 -7.16
CA LEU A 193 -6.21 14.74 -6.89
C LEU A 193 -5.54 13.56 -7.58
N PHE A 194 -6.14 12.37 -7.49
CA PHE A 194 -5.64 11.19 -8.21
C PHE A 194 -5.69 11.37 -9.72
N GLN A 195 -6.75 11.98 -10.26
CA GLN A 195 -6.85 12.31 -11.68
C GLN A 195 -5.79 13.31 -12.10
N LYS A 196 -5.55 14.36 -11.32
CA LYS A 196 -4.50 15.34 -11.59
C LYS A 196 -3.11 14.70 -11.57
N VAL A 197 -2.88 13.80 -10.63
CA VAL A 197 -1.64 13.02 -10.57
C VAL A 197 -1.55 12.06 -11.75
N SER A 198 -2.61 11.38 -12.08
CA SER A 198 -2.65 10.41 -13.18
C SER A 198 -2.64 11.04 -14.57
N UNK A 199 -3.35 11.96 -14.58
CA UNK A 199 -3.55 12.55 -15.81
C UNK A 199 -2.45 13.38 -16.26
N SER A 200 -1.93 13.90 -15.40
CA SER A 200 -0.82 14.73 -15.80
C SER A 200 0.42 13.95 -16.26
N TYR A 201 0.52 12.72 -15.88
CA TYR A 201 1.77 11.97 -16.09
C TYR A 201 1.87 11.19 -17.40
N TYR A 202 0.74 10.77 -18.01
CA TYR A 202 0.87 9.90 -19.19
C TYR A 202 -0.19 10.09 -20.29
N GLY A 203 -1.24 10.87 -20.04
CA GLY A 203 -2.23 11.20 -21.08
C GLY A 203 -1.77 12.31 -22.01
N ASN A 204 -1.28 13.39 -21.41
CA ASN A 204 -0.72 14.53 -22.12
C ASN A 204 0.45 15.08 -21.30
N ILE A 205 1.62 14.56 -21.53
CA ILE A 205 2.85 15.15 -20.96
C ILE A 205 2.98 16.56 -21.54
N PRO A 206 3.15 17.60 -20.71
CA PRO A 206 3.36 18.96 -21.24
C PRO A 206 4.51 18.98 -22.24
N MET A 207 4.40 19.81 -23.25
CA MET A 207 5.38 19.87 -24.34
C MET A 207 6.79 20.21 -23.87
N ASN A 208 6.90 20.88 -22.72
CA ASN A 208 8.18 21.24 -22.12
C ASN A 208 8.78 20.15 -21.20
N TRP A 209 8.09 19.02 -21.02
CA TRP A 209 8.61 17.89 -20.27
C TRP A 209 9.32 16.91 -21.22
N VAL A 210 10.28 16.17 -20.69
CA VAL A 210 10.96 15.11 -21.44
C VAL A 210 10.71 13.75 -20.77
N VAL A 211 10.70 12.70 -21.59
CA VAL A 211 10.62 11.33 -21.07
C VAL A 211 12.00 10.71 -21.23
N ILE A 212 12.57 10.27 -20.15
CA ILE A 212 13.93 9.73 -20.12
C ILE A 212 13.97 8.38 -19.43
N LYS A 213 15.04 7.64 -19.65
CA LYS A 213 15.25 6.34 -18.99
C LYS A 213 15.88 6.54 -17.61
N ILE A 214 15.60 5.61 -16.70
CA ILE A 214 16.18 5.63 -15.35
C ILE A 214 17.71 5.71 -15.42
N LYS A 215 18.33 4.94 -16.31
CA LYS A 215 19.80 4.94 -16.45
C LYS A 215 20.39 6.29 -16.88
N ASP A 216 19.57 7.16 -17.47
CA ASP A 216 20.03 8.47 -17.97
C ASP A 216 19.97 9.56 -16.88
N ILE A 217 19.39 9.22 -15.71
CA ILE A 217 19.26 10.16 -14.59
C ILE A 217 19.82 9.61 -13.27
N PHE A 218 20.02 8.29 -13.19
CA PHE A 218 20.56 7.65 -11.98
C PHE A 218 21.76 6.76 -12.26
N SER A 219 22.74 6.85 -11.40
CA SER A 219 23.67 5.72 -11.15
C SER A 219 22.95 4.70 -10.27
N MET A 220 23.08 3.42 -10.58
CA MET A 220 22.41 2.34 -9.83
C MET A 220 23.43 1.34 -9.29
N ASN A 221 23.40 1.13 -7.99
CA ASN A 221 24.23 0.13 -7.32
C ASN A 221 23.38 -0.90 -6.59
N THR A 222 23.91 -2.10 -6.46
CA THR A 222 23.33 -3.14 -5.60
C THR A 222 24.05 -3.06 -4.24
N GLY A 223 23.30 -3.22 -3.18
CA GLY A 223 23.88 -3.19 -1.84
C GLY A 223 24.82 -4.38 -1.55
N LEU A 224 25.32 -4.44 -0.34
CA LEU A 224 26.32 -5.41 0.12
C LEU A 224 25.75 -6.84 0.10
N SER A 225 26.43 -7.72 -0.62
CA SER A 225 26.18 -9.16 -0.55
C SER A 225 27.00 -9.74 0.62
N TYR A 226 26.36 -10.53 1.47
CA TYR A 226 26.98 -11.12 2.65
C TYR A 226 26.40 -12.49 2.93
N LYS A 227 27.15 -13.32 3.65
CA LYS A 227 26.65 -14.63 4.13
C LYS A 227 26.15 -14.48 5.56
N LYS A 228 25.27 -15.35 5.97
CA LYS A 228 24.72 -15.36 7.34
C LYS A 228 25.82 -15.46 8.40
N GLY A 229 26.88 -16.22 8.09
CA GLY A 229 28.03 -16.38 8.98
C GLY A 229 28.92 -15.16 9.13
N ASP A 230 28.79 -14.16 8.25
CA ASP A 230 29.57 -12.91 8.30
C ASP A 230 28.92 -11.89 9.28
N LEU A 231 27.69 -12.16 9.72
CA LEU A 231 26.95 -11.24 10.57
C LEU A 231 27.51 -11.21 11.99
N SER A 232 27.59 -10.01 12.54
CA SER A 232 28.04 -9.78 13.91
C SER A 232 27.03 -10.33 14.93
N ILE A 233 27.54 -11.13 15.86
CA ILE A 233 26.71 -11.74 16.91
C ILE A 233 26.31 -10.72 17.99
N ASN A 234 27.11 -9.69 18.19
CA ASN A 234 26.94 -8.70 19.26
C ASN A 234 26.47 -7.32 18.77
N ASN A 235 25.93 -7.27 17.56
CA ASN A 235 25.41 -6.04 16.95
C ASN A 235 26.44 -4.90 16.88
N LYS A 236 27.72 -5.25 16.70
CA LYS A 236 28.81 -4.28 16.50
C LYS A 236 29.23 -4.26 15.04
N GLY A 237 29.70 -3.11 14.60
CA GLY A 237 30.19 -2.90 13.24
C GLY A 237 29.24 -2.04 12.43
N VAL A 238 29.22 -2.27 11.13
CA VAL A 238 28.40 -1.52 10.17
C VAL A 238 27.00 -2.13 10.10
N ARG A 239 25.99 -1.29 10.21
CA ARG A 239 24.58 -1.69 10.16
C ARG A 239 24.15 -2.00 8.72
N ILE A 240 23.43 -3.07 8.52
CA ILE A 240 22.92 -3.48 7.20
C ILE A 240 21.39 -3.30 7.19
N ILE A 241 20.90 -2.47 6.29
CA ILE A 241 19.45 -2.32 6.09
C ILE A 241 18.95 -3.35 5.06
N ARG A 242 17.69 -3.72 5.23
CA ARG A 242 16.98 -4.72 4.42
C ARG A 242 15.66 -4.13 3.91
N GLY A 243 14.90 -4.91 3.15
CA GLY A 243 13.61 -4.48 2.61
C GLY A 243 12.62 -3.97 3.67
N GLY A 244 12.68 -4.49 4.88
CA GLY A 244 11.81 -4.04 5.98
C GLY A 244 12.07 -2.61 6.45
N ASN A 245 13.24 -2.06 6.18
CA ASN A 245 13.59 -0.68 6.50
C ASN A 245 12.96 0.34 5.53
N ILE A 246 12.39 -0.16 4.41
CA ILE A 246 11.86 0.66 3.33
C ILE A 246 10.33 0.55 3.31
N LYS A 247 9.66 1.63 3.67
CA LYS A 247 8.23 1.83 3.52
C LYS A 247 7.97 2.74 2.32
N PRO A 248 6.73 2.83 1.83
CA PRO A 248 6.44 3.81 0.77
C PRO A 248 6.81 5.23 1.23
N LEU A 249 7.74 5.85 0.50
CA LEU A 249 8.24 7.22 0.71
C LEU A 249 9.11 7.41 1.97
N GLU A 250 9.26 6.38 2.81
CA GLU A 250 9.90 6.51 4.12
C GLU A 250 11.00 5.46 4.32
N PHE A 251 12.11 5.89 4.89
CA PHE A 251 13.21 5.03 5.34
C PHE A 251 13.33 5.12 6.87
N SER A 252 13.56 3.99 7.51
CA SER A 252 13.81 3.97 8.96
C SER A 252 14.78 2.86 9.35
N LEU A 253 15.64 3.15 10.33
CA LEU A 253 16.47 2.14 10.98
C LEU A 253 15.60 1.36 11.98
N LEU A 254 15.83 0.05 12.06
CA LEU A 254 15.04 -0.85 12.92
C LEU A 254 15.93 -1.49 13.98
N ASP A 255 15.37 -1.78 15.13
CA ASP A 255 16.12 -2.42 16.24
C ASP A 255 16.65 -3.80 15.88
N ASN A 256 16.01 -4.47 14.94
CA ASN A 256 16.40 -5.81 14.48
C ASN A 256 17.25 -5.79 13.18
N ASP A 257 17.86 -4.65 12.86
CA ASP A 257 18.80 -4.58 11.74
C ASP A 257 20.03 -5.45 12.02
N TYR A 258 20.63 -5.93 10.95
CA TYR A 258 21.86 -6.74 11.04
C TYR A 258 23.10 -5.86 11.13
N TYR A 259 24.19 -6.43 11.58
CA TYR A 259 25.50 -5.75 11.67
C TYR A 259 26.58 -6.66 11.09
N ILE A 260 27.62 -6.05 10.55
CA ILE A 260 28.73 -6.77 9.92
C ILE A 260 30.03 -6.01 10.20
N ASP A 261 31.15 -6.72 10.28
CA ASP A 261 32.46 -6.11 10.46
C ASP A 261 32.87 -5.37 9.17
N THR A 262 33.55 -4.24 9.32
CA THR A 262 34.02 -3.39 8.21
C THR A 262 34.89 -4.14 7.20
N GLN A 263 35.63 -5.18 7.64
CA GLN A 263 36.49 -5.98 6.75
C GLN A 263 35.69 -6.67 5.62
N PHE A 264 34.39 -6.87 5.79
CA PHE A 264 33.54 -7.50 4.77
C PHE A 264 32.98 -6.48 3.76
N ILE A 265 33.26 -5.19 3.95
CA ILE A 265 32.75 -4.14 3.05
C ILE A 265 33.79 -3.87 1.97
N SER A 266 33.50 -4.39 0.78
CA SER A 266 34.44 -4.33 -0.36
C SER A 266 34.33 -3.04 -1.19
N SER A 267 33.30 -2.22 -0.93
CA SER A 267 33.05 -1.01 -1.71
C SER A 267 32.36 0.06 -0.87
N GLU A 268 32.83 1.28 -0.97
CA GLU A 268 32.21 2.47 -0.36
C GLU A 268 30.82 2.77 -0.96
N GLN A 269 30.55 2.27 -2.15
CA GLN A 269 29.28 2.51 -2.86
C GLN A 269 28.07 1.92 -2.15
N VAL A 270 28.25 0.96 -1.23
CA VAL A 270 27.13 0.34 -0.51
C VAL A 270 26.63 1.19 0.67
N TYR A 271 27.42 2.20 1.12
CA TYR A 271 26.97 3.11 2.19
C TYR A 271 25.83 3.99 1.72
N LEU A 272 24.91 4.31 2.64
CA LEU A 272 23.77 5.17 2.35
C LEU A 272 24.21 6.63 2.32
N LYS A 273 23.93 7.32 1.23
CA LYS A 273 24.29 8.72 1.01
C LYS A 273 23.06 9.59 0.84
N HIS A 274 23.19 10.83 1.28
CA HIS A 274 22.15 11.85 1.17
C HIS A 274 21.59 11.92 -0.26
N ASN A 275 20.29 12.03 -0.38
CA ASN A 275 19.54 12.15 -1.64
C ASN A 275 19.51 10.89 -2.50
N GLN A 276 20.14 9.79 -2.09
CA GLN A 276 19.91 8.50 -2.76
C GLN A 276 18.47 8.06 -2.58
N LEU A 277 17.93 7.36 -3.58
CA LEU A 277 16.67 6.62 -3.48
C LEU A 277 16.99 5.13 -3.36
N ILE A 278 16.26 4.44 -2.51
CA ILE A 278 16.47 3.01 -2.28
C ILE A 278 15.17 2.25 -2.52
N THR A 279 15.28 1.01 -3.01
CA THR A 279 14.13 0.15 -3.26
C THR A 279 14.50 -1.32 -3.07
N PRO A 280 13.63 -2.14 -2.43
CA PRO A 280 13.86 -3.58 -2.36
C PRO A 280 13.64 -4.21 -3.75
N VAL A 281 14.52 -5.14 -4.12
CA VAL A 281 14.52 -5.72 -5.47
C VAL A 281 14.35 -7.24 -5.50
N SER A 282 14.40 -7.90 -4.35
CA SER A 282 14.08 -9.32 -4.22
C SER A 282 13.21 -9.47 -2.98
N THR A 283 11.91 -9.64 -3.18
CA THR A 283 10.95 -9.56 -2.08
C THR A 283 9.59 -10.13 -2.52
N SER A 284 8.64 -10.19 -1.59
CA SER A 284 7.25 -10.50 -1.94
C SER A 284 6.65 -9.40 -2.81
N LEU A 285 5.66 -9.75 -3.60
CA LEU A 285 5.03 -8.81 -4.56
C LEU A 285 4.50 -7.54 -3.87
N GLU A 286 4.07 -7.65 -2.64
CA GLU A 286 3.53 -6.52 -1.85
C GLU A 286 4.58 -5.46 -1.47
N HIS A 287 5.86 -5.83 -1.55
CA HIS A 287 6.96 -4.90 -1.24
C HIS A 287 7.64 -4.34 -2.50
N ILE A 288 7.28 -4.88 -3.67
CA ILE A 288 7.76 -4.35 -4.95
C ILE A 288 7.22 -2.92 -5.14
N GLY A 289 8.07 -2.00 -5.58
CA GLY A 289 7.66 -0.61 -5.87
C GLY A 289 7.67 0.33 -4.67
N LYS A 290 8.18 -0.13 -3.53
CA LYS A 290 8.45 0.77 -2.40
C LYS A 290 9.75 1.50 -2.68
N PHE A 291 9.71 2.82 -2.66
CA PHE A 291 10.88 3.69 -2.78
C PHE A 291 10.95 4.59 -1.56
N ALA A 292 12.17 4.86 -1.09
CA ALA A 292 12.42 5.81 -0.02
C ALA A 292 13.66 6.65 -0.35
N ARG A 293 13.69 7.88 0.15
CA ARG A 293 14.84 8.78 0.02
C ARG A 293 15.68 8.74 1.29
N ILE A 294 16.98 8.77 1.12
CA ILE A 294 17.94 8.87 2.22
C ILE A 294 18.10 10.37 2.55
N ASP A 295 17.77 10.73 3.77
CA ASP A 295 17.64 12.12 4.24
C ASP A 295 18.96 12.78 4.62
N LYS A 296 20.02 11.97 4.80
CA LYS A 296 21.38 12.44 5.18
C LYS A 296 22.40 11.34 4.85
N ASP A 297 23.66 11.65 4.97
CA ASP A 297 24.70 10.61 4.93
C ASP A 297 24.62 9.78 6.22
N TYR A 298 24.66 8.47 6.08
CA TYR A 298 24.63 7.54 7.22
C TYR A 298 25.99 6.85 7.35
N ASP A 299 26.83 7.39 8.22
CA ASP A 299 28.09 6.74 8.55
C ASP A 299 27.82 5.41 9.26
N GLY A 300 28.42 4.36 8.75
CA GLY A 300 28.25 3.03 9.33
C GLY A 300 26.92 2.35 9.00
N VAL A 301 26.20 2.77 7.95
CA VAL A 301 25.00 2.10 7.48
C VAL A 301 25.11 1.77 5.99
N VAL A 302 24.91 0.52 5.63
CA VAL A 302 24.98 0.03 4.24
C VAL A 302 23.68 -0.59 3.80
N ALA A 303 23.39 -0.52 2.51
CA ALA A 303 22.29 -1.26 1.90
C ALA A 303 22.69 -2.74 1.79
N GLY A 304 21.76 -3.65 2.11
CA GLY A 304 21.94 -5.08 1.87
C GLY A 304 21.73 -5.45 0.41
N GLY A 305 22.21 -6.63 0.01
CA GLY A 305 22.29 -7.07 -1.39
C GLY A 305 20.96 -7.21 -2.13
N PHE A 306 19.84 -7.13 -1.43
CA PHE A 306 18.50 -7.14 -2.05
C PHE A 306 17.90 -5.74 -2.13
N ILE A 307 18.72 -4.70 -2.07
CA ILE A 307 18.32 -3.30 -2.23
C ILE A 307 19.11 -2.69 -3.39
N PHE A 308 18.43 -1.97 -4.28
CA PHE A 308 19.09 -1.08 -5.23
C PHE A 308 19.17 0.33 -4.61
N GLN A 309 20.34 0.93 -4.79
CA GLN A 309 20.62 2.33 -4.48
C GLN A 309 20.66 3.09 -5.81
N LEU A 310 19.78 4.08 -5.95
CA LEU A 310 19.66 4.94 -7.13
C LEU A 310 20.18 6.31 -6.72
N THR A 311 21.33 6.70 -7.24
CA THR A 311 21.96 7.99 -6.95
C THR A 311 21.70 8.92 -8.14
N PRO A 312 20.91 9.99 -7.97
CA PRO A 312 20.71 10.93 -9.07
C PRO A 312 22.06 11.55 -9.50
N PHE A 313 22.26 11.71 -10.79
CA PHE A 313 23.48 12.37 -11.31
C PHE A 313 23.52 13.84 -10.89
N GLU A 314 22.36 14.47 -10.80
CA GLU A 314 22.22 15.81 -10.26
C GLU A 314 21.52 15.69 -8.90
N SER A 315 22.33 15.83 -7.83
CA SER A 315 21.86 15.54 -6.47
C SER A 315 21.43 16.83 -5.77
N SER A 316 20.12 17.06 -5.73
CA SER A 316 19.53 18.07 -4.86
C SER A 316 18.35 17.45 -4.13
N GLU A 317 17.96 18.06 -3.03
CA GLU A 317 16.81 17.59 -2.24
C GLU A 317 15.50 17.66 -3.07
N ILE A 318 15.34 18.74 -3.82
CA ILE A 318 14.16 18.97 -4.68
C ILE A 318 14.07 17.87 -5.75
N ILE A 319 15.17 17.65 -6.47
CA ILE A 319 15.25 16.65 -7.54
C ILE A 319 14.98 15.27 -6.96
N SER A 320 15.63 14.91 -5.86
CA SER A 320 15.44 13.59 -5.23
C SER A 320 14.01 13.36 -4.74
N LYS A 321 13.36 14.37 -4.19
CA LYS A 321 11.95 14.29 -3.78
C LYS A 321 11.03 14.14 -5.00
N PHE A 322 11.24 14.95 -6.04
CA PHE A 322 10.48 14.85 -7.30
C PHE A 322 10.60 13.44 -7.89
N LEU A 323 11.84 12.93 -7.96
CA LEU A 323 12.11 11.59 -8.49
C LEU A 323 11.48 10.51 -7.59
N LEU A 324 11.53 10.67 -6.27
CA LEU A 324 10.87 9.76 -5.32
C LEU A 324 9.36 9.67 -5.60
N PHE A 325 8.69 10.83 -5.76
CA PHE A 325 7.26 10.86 -6.02
C PHE A 325 6.93 10.24 -7.39
N ASN A 326 7.78 10.49 -8.39
CA ASN A 326 7.65 9.92 -9.72
C ASN A 326 7.75 8.38 -9.68
N LEU A 327 8.83 7.86 -9.07
CA LEU A 327 9.06 6.41 -8.95
C LEU A 327 8.03 5.71 -8.06
N SER A 328 7.40 6.44 -7.14
CA SER A 328 6.35 5.92 -6.27
C SER A 328 4.94 6.06 -6.88
N SER A 329 4.84 6.62 -8.08
CA SER A 329 3.54 6.84 -8.74
C SER A 329 2.91 5.51 -9.18
N PRO A 330 1.58 5.43 -9.23
CA PRO A 330 0.90 4.22 -9.72
C PRO A 330 1.29 3.84 -11.15
N LEU A 331 1.63 4.82 -11.97
CA LEU A 331 2.00 4.59 -13.37
C LEU A 331 3.40 4.01 -13.49
N PHE A 332 4.34 4.48 -12.70
CA PHE A 332 5.66 3.85 -12.63
C PHE A 332 5.55 2.44 -12.06
N TYR A 333 4.73 2.25 -11.02
CA TYR A 333 4.47 0.91 -10.45
C TYR A 333 3.94 -0.06 -11.52
N LYS A 334 3.08 0.40 -12.41
CA LYS A 334 2.56 -0.44 -13.52
C LYS A 334 3.68 -0.91 -14.44
N GLN A 335 4.61 -0.01 -14.81
CA GLN A 335 5.81 -0.38 -15.58
C GLN A 335 6.69 -1.36 -14.81
N LEU A 336 6.94 -1.06 -13.53
CA LEU A 336 7.79 -1.88 -12.66
C LEU A 336 7.23 -3.30 -12.52
N LYS A 337 5.92 -3.41 -12.31
CA LYS A 337 5.24 -4.70 -12.19
C LYS A 337 5.37 -5.52 -13.47
N ALA A 338 5.34 -4.88 -14.63
CA ALA A 338 5.46 -5.57 -15.93
C ALA A 338 6.83 -6.22 -16.13
N ILE A 339 7.89 -5.66 -15.52
CA ILE A 339 9.25 -6.22 -15.63
C ILE A 339 9.63 -7.16 -14.47
N THR A 340 8.78 -7.27 -13.46
CA THR A 340 9.05 -8.07 -12.26
C THR A 340 8.91 -9.57 -12.59
N LYS A 341 9.92 -10.35 -12.23
CA LYS A 341 9.98 -11.78 -12.50
C LYS A 341 9.80 -12.58 -11.22
N LEU A 342 8.96 -13.61 -11.27
CA LEU A 342 8.83 -14.58 -10.17
C LEU A 342 10.11 -15.42 -10.08
N SER A 343 10.66 -15.51 -8.87
CA SER A 343 11.85 -16.31 -8.55
C SER A 343 11.50 -17.21 -7.36
N GLY A 344 11.38 -18.50 -7.60
CA GLY A 344 10.94 -19.45 -6.58
C GLY A 344 9.43 -19.37 -6.31
N GLN A 345 9.01 -19.81 -5.16
CA GLN A 345 7.58 -19.97 -4.83
C GLN A 345 6.87 -18.65 -4.49
N ALA A 346 7.58 -17.67 -3.93
CA ALA A 346 6.93 -16.44 -3.44
C ALA A 346 7.82 -15.19 -3.52
N LEU A 347 9.00 -15.30 -4.13
CA LEU A 347 9.91 -14.16 -4.29
C LEU A 347 9.83 -13.61 -5.69
N TYR A 348 9.82 -12.30 -5.79
CA TYR A 348 9.81 -11.57 -7.05
C TYR A 348 11.09 -10.75 -7.15
N ASN A 349 11.70 -10.75 -8.31
CA ASN A 349 12.92 -10.01 -8.57
C ASN A 349 12.71 -8.92 -9.63
N ILE A 350 13.34 -7.78 -9.41
CA ILE A 350 13.43 -6.71 -10.40
C ILE A 350 14.82 -6.78 -11.02
N PRO A 351 14.94 -7.15 -12.31
CA PRO A 351 16.26 -7.15 -12.93
C PRO A 351 16.79 -5.71 -13.10
N LYS A 352 18.04 -5.47 -12.70
CA LYS A 352 18.69 -4.16 -12.76
C LYS A 352 18.66 -3.57 -14.17
N THR A 353 19.03 -4.40 -15.15
CA THR A 353 19.08 -4.00 -16.56
C THR A 353 17.73 -3.58 -17.10
N THR A 354 16.66 -4.24 -16.69
CA THR A 354 15.30 -3.91 -17.15
C THR A 354 14.76 -2.68 -16.42
N LEU A 355 15.02 -2.57 -15.12
CA LEU A 355 14.65 -1.38 -14.34
C LEU A 355 15.31 -0.12 -14.94
N SER A 356 16.58 -0.22 -15.33
CA SER A 356 17.33 0.92 -15.88
C SER A 356 16.76 1.46 -17.21
N GLU A 357 15.99 0.63 -17.94
CA GLU A 357 15.36 1.00 -19.21
C GLU A 357 13.93 1.57 -19.05
N LEU A 358 13.35 1.53 -17.84
CA LEU A 358 12.02 2.10 -17.61
C LEU A 358 12.05 3.62 -17.80
N LEU A 359 10.92 4.14 -18.24
CA LEU A 359 10.76 5.54 -18.60
C LEU A 359 10.13 6.32 -17.44
N ILE A 360 10.62 7.53 -17.23
CA ILE A 360 10.03 8.49 -16.29
C ILE A 360 9.89 9.85 -16.97
N PRO A 361 8.78 10.57 -16.71
CA PRO A 361 8.63 11.94 -17.19
C PRO A 361 9.40 12.89 -16.27
N LEU A 362 10.14 13.80 -16.88
CA LEU A 362 10.95 14.79 -16.17
C LEU A 362 10.48 16.19 -16.55
N ALA A 363 10.00 16.92 -15.56
CA ALA A 363 9.59 18.30 -15.68
C ALA A 363 10.81 19.23 -15.70
N PRO A 364 10.72 20.46 -16.25
CA PRO A 364 11.72 21.49 -15.98
C PRO A 364 11.89 21.74 -14.48
N PHE A 365 13.07 22.17 -14.06
CA PHE A 365 13.46 22.25 -12.63
C PHE A 365 12.44 23.08 -11.82
N GLU A 366 12.00 24.23 -12.35
CA GLU A 366 11.04 25.08 -11.66
C GLU A 366 9.68 24.37 -11.43
N GLU A 367 9.28 23.53 -12.38
CA GLU A 367 8.06 22.74 -12.23
C GLU A 367 8.28 21.57 -11.26
N GLN A 368 9.47 20.96 -11.25
CA GLN A 368 9.81 19.92 -10.24
C GLN A 368 9.65 20.50 -8.84
N GLU A 369 10.17 21.69 -8.61
CA GLU A 369 10.04 22.38 -7.32
C GLU A 369 8.58 22.60 -6.93
N LEU A 370 7.78 23.18 -7.85
CA LEU A 370 6.36 23.43 -7.61
C LEU A 370 5.58 22.15 -7.33
N ILE A 371 5.85 21.09 -8.09
CA ILE A 371 5.21 19.78 -7.91
C ILE A 371 5.58 19.22 -6.54
N THR A 372 6.86 19.23 -6.19
CA THR A 372 7.36 18.73 -4.91
C THR A 372 6.69 19.45 -3.74
N GLN A 373 6.68 20.78 -3.77
CA GLN A 373 6.04 21.61 -2.74
C GLN A 373 4.54 21.30 -2.62
N LYS A 374 3.84 21.14 -3.75
CA LYS A 374 2.41 20.80 -3.76
C LYS A 374 2.15 19.43 -3.14
N VAL A 375 2.95 18.44 -3.52
CA VAL A 375 2.82 17.07 -2.99
C VAL A 375 3.09 17.06 -1.49
N GLU A 376 4.15 17.74 -1.03
CA GLU A 376 4.47 17.84 0.41
C GLU A 376 3.33 18.51 1.20
N LYS A 377 2.83 19.64 0.70
CA LYS A 377 1.68 20.34 1.33
C LYS A 377 0.44 19.44 1.41
N LEU A 378 0.24 18.59 0.41
CA LEU A 378 -0.86 17.63 0.44
C LEU A 378 -0.64 16.58 1.53
N PHE A 379 0.57 16.04 1.65
CA PHE A 379 0.91 15.10 2.73
C PHE A 379 0.78 15.76 4.11
N GLU A 380 1.25 17.01 4.26
CA GLU A 380 1.07 17.76 5.51
C GLU A 380 -0.41 17.91 5.87
N LYS A 381 -1.24 18.29 4.91
CA LYS A 381 -2.68 18.43 5.13
C LYS A 381 -3.34 17.11 5.50
N VAL A 382 -2.95 16.03 4.81
CA VAL A 382 -3.43 14.68 5.14
C VAL A 382 -3.01 14.33 6.57
N ASN A 383 -1.74 14.57 6.92
CA ASN A 383 -1.22 14.30 8.26
C ASN A 383 -1.86 15.18 9.34
N GLN A 384 -2.26 16.41 9.01
CA GLN A 384 -2.99 17.30 9.93
C GLN A 384 -4.43 16.82 10.15
N LEU A 385 -5.03 16.17 9.16
CA LEU A 385 -6.33 15.54 9.34
C LEU A 385 -6.27 14.34 10.28
N TRP A 386 -5.06 13.87 10.58
CA TRP A 386 -4.81 12.69 11.42
C TRP A 386 -4.09 13.03 12.73
N LYS A 387 -3.84 14.30 13.01
CA LYS A 387 -3.38 14.81 14.30
C LYS A 387 -4.54 15.44 15.04
#